data_7844fcb06db10423402cedf911ccc007
#
_entry.id   7844fcb06db10423402cedf911ccc007
#
_cell.length_a   1.000
_cell.length_b   1.000
_cell.length_c   1.000
_cell.angle_alpha   90.00
_cell.angle_beta   90.00
_cell.angle_gamma   90.00
#
_symmetry.space_group_name_H-M   'P 1'
#
loop_
_entity.id
_entity.type
_entity.pdbx_description
1 polymer ?
#
loop_
_entity_poly.entity_id
_entity_poly.type
_entity_poly.pdbx_seq_one_letter_code
_entity_poly.pdbx_strand_id
1 'polypeptide(L)'
;DYKDTYDADDMKVQLDADGRVKQVSKIIPPHQVDAESIGLIYFREQGPSIFRRAIESALRHPAELKSWYLSIIDALAKQHLVNACSVQGFRWCEIDFIEDLAKAGIIFSD
;
A
#
# COMPACT_ATOMS: atom_id res chain seq x y z
N ASP A 1 5.05 -5.35 3.37
CA ASP A 1 6.05 -5.76 4.36
C ASP A 1 5.40 -6.15 5.68
N TYR A 2 5.99 -7.10 6.41
CA TYR A 2 5.49 -7.57 7.70
C TYR A 2 6.36 -6.99 8.81
N LYS A 3 5.73 -6.38 9.82
CA LYS A 3 6.39 -5.82 11.00
C LYS A 3 5.72 -6.32 12.28
N ASP A 4 6.45 -6.30 13.38
CA ASP A 4 5.91 -6.60 14.72
C ASP A 4 4.98 -5.48 15.21
N THR A 5 5.24 -4.24 14.81
CA THR A 5 4.45 -3.06 15.17
C THR A 5 4.32 -2.12 13.97
N TYR A 6 3.20 -1.40 13.92
CA TYR A 6 2.89 -0.44 12.87
C TYR A 6 2.64 0.94 13.46
N ASP A 7 3.26 1.96 12.87
CA ASP A 7 3.09 3.35 13.27
C ASP A 7 1.78 3.94 12.75
N ALA A 8 1.39 5.10 13.29
CA ALA A 8 0.16 5.79 12.89
C ALA A 8 0.16 6.17 11.40
N ASP A 9 1.33 6.52 10.86
CA ASP A 9 1.49 6.94 9.47
C ASP A 9 1.64 5.79 8.48
N ASP A 10 1.91 4.58 8.97
CA ASP A 10 2.05 3.42 8.11
C ASP A 10 0.76 3.14 7.34
N MET A 11 0.89 2.90 6.05
CA MET A 11 -0.22 2.46 5.21
C MET A 11 -0.48 0.96 5.43
N LYS A 12 -1.40 0.69 6.32
CA LYS A 12 -1.72 -0.66 6.79
C LYS A 12 -2.51 -1.44 5.77
N VAL A 13 -2.28 -2.75 5.72
CA VAL A 13 -2.92 -3.69 4.81
C VAL A 13 -3.54 -4.82 5.61
N GLN A 14 -4.79 -5.14 5.29
CA GLN A 14 -5.45 -6.35 5.74
C GLN A 14 -5.56 -7.32 4.57
N LEU A 15 -5.23 -8.59 4.81
CA LEU A 15 -5.31 -9.66 3.83
C LEU A 15 -6.49 -10.59 4.11
N ASP A 16 -6.97 -11.28 3.10
CA ASP A 16 -7.87 -12.40 3.25
C ASP A 16 -7.08 -13.72 3.41
N ALA A 17 -7.80 -14.82 3.59
CA ALA A 17 -7.20 -16.14 3.77
C ALA A 17 -6.40 -16.62 2.53
N ASP A 18 -6.68 -16.06 1.36
CA ASP A 18 -6.00 -16.40 0.10
C ASP A 18 -4.80 -15.47 -0.17
N GLY A 19 -4.49 -14.52 0.73
CA GLY A 19 -3.41 -13.56 0.58
C GLY A 19 -3.74 -12.39 -0.34
N ARG A 20 -5.01 -12.18 -0.68
CA ARG A 20 -5.45 -11.00 -1.41
C ARG A 20 -5.62 -9.82 -0.48
N VAL A 21 -5.40 -8.63 -0.99
CA VAL A 21 -5.65 -7.41 -0.24
C VAL A 21 -7.16 -7.21 -0.07
N LYS A 22 -7.57 -7.13 1.18
CA LYS A 22 -8.96 -6.89 1.58
C LYS A 22 -9.21 -5.40 1.81
N GLN A 23 -8.24 -4.73 2.42
CA GLN A 23 -8.32 -3.32 2.76
C GLN A 23 -6.92 -2.70 2.84
N VAL A 24 -6.80 -1.44 2.42
CA VAL A 24 -5.60 -0.60 2.60
C VAL A 24 -6.02 0.71 3.26
N SER A 25 -5.52 0.98 4.47
CA SER A 25 -5.86 2.21 5.20
C SER A 25 -4.88 2.48 6.34
N LYS A 26 -4.66 3.76 6.67
CA LYS A 26 -3.92 4.15 7.87
C LYS A 26 -4.63 3.80 9.18
N ILE A 27 -5.95 3.66 9.15
CA ILE A 27 -6.80 3.54 10.34
C ILE A 27 -7.27 2.11 10.63
N ILE A 28 -6.71 1.09 9.97
CA ILE A 28 -7.02 -0.30 10.30
C ILE A 28 -6.63 -0.56 11.76
N PRO A 29 -7.55 -1.13 12.58
CA PRO A 29 -7.23 -1.45 13.97
C PRO A 29 -6.02 -2.38 14.07
N PRO A 30 -5.12 -2.21 15.07
CA PRO A 30 -3.87 -2.98 15.16
C PRO A 30 -4.04 -4.49 15.08
N HIS A 31 -5.09 -5.04 15.67
CA HIS A 31 -5.37 -6.49 15.66
C HIS A 31 -5.86 -7.02 14.31
N GLN A 32 -6.12 -6.15 13.33
CA GLN A 32 -6.54 -6.51 11.98
C GLN A 32 -5.49 -6.20 10.91
N VAL A 33 -4.33 -5.68 11.32
CA VAL A 33 -3.23 -5.36 10.41
C VAL A 33 -2.40 -6.61 10.13
N ASP A 34 -2.29 -6.99 8.89
CA ASP A 34 -1.45 -8.11 8.46
C ASP A 34 -0.10 -7.65 7.92
N ALA A 35 -0.05 -6.47 7.29
CA ALA A 35 1.16 -5.95 6.66
C ALA A 35 1.10 -4.43 6.46
N GLU A 36 2.20 -3.88 5.95
CA GLU A 36 2.33 -2.50 5.49
C GLU A 36 2.53 -2.45 3.98
N SER A 37 1.90 -1.49 3.32
CA SER A 37 2.18 -1.19 1.91
C SER A 37 3.42 -0.31 1.81
N ILE A 38 4.40 -0.74 1.01
CA ILE A 38 5.60 0.06 0.69
C ILE A 38 5.36 0.99 -0.52
N GLY A 39 4.15 1.12 -1.00
CA GLY A 39 3.81 1.99 -2.13
C GLY A 39 4.22 1.46 -3.51
N LEU A 40 4.84 0.28 -3.60
CA LEU A 40 5.22 -0.33 -4.87
C LEU A 40 4.08 -1.17 -5.43
N ILE A 41 3.53 -0.76 -6.59
CA ILE A 41 2.39 -1.41 -7.22
C ILE A 41 2.74 -1.82 -8.64
N TYR A 42 2.52 -3.08 -8.97
CA TYR A 42 2.71 -3.63 -10.29
C TYR A 42 1.36 -3.92 -10.96
N PHE A 43 1.14 -3.32 -12.12
CA PHE A 43 -0.06 -3.54 -12.92
C PHE A 43 0.26 -4.47 -14.08
N ARG A 44 -0.50 -5.56 -14.24
CA ARG A 44 -0.37 -6.50 -15.34
C ARG A 44 -1.70 -6.74 -16.04
N GLU A 45 -1.64 -7.23 -17.26
CA GLU A 45 -2.82 -7.56 -18.07
C GLU A 45 -3.80 -6.40 -18.19
N GLN A 46 -4.99 -6.52 -17.64
CA GLN A 46 -6.03 -5.49 -17.61
C GLN A 46 -5.82 -4.44 -16.50
N GLY A 47 -4.84 -4.66 -15.61
CA GLY A 47 -4.58 -3.80 -14.45
C GLY A 47 -4.44 -2.32 -14.79
N PRO A 48 -3.64 -1.91 -15.77
CA PRO A 48 -3.51 -0.49 -16.14
C PRO A 48 -4.84 0.14 -16.60
N SER A 49 -5.64 -0.58 -17.37
CA SER A 49 -6.95 -0.11 -17.83
C SER A 49 -7.97 -0.01 -16.71
N ILE A 50 -7.95 -0.96 -15.78
CA ILE A 50 -8.83 -0.98 -14.59
C ILE A 50 -8.47 0.20 -13.68
N PHE A 51 -7.19 0.41 -13.39
CA PHE A 51 -6.72 1.49 -12.55
C PHE A 51 -7.03 2.86 -13.15
N ARG A 52 -6.78 3.05 -14.46
CA ARG A 52 -7.12 4.29 -15.17
C ARG A 52 -8.60 4.61 -15.04
N ARG A 53 -9.50 3.65 -15.30
CA ARG A 53 -10.95 3.85 -15.18
C ARG A 53 -11.37 4.18 -13.75
N ALA A 54 -10.74 3.57 -12.75
CA ALA A 54 -11.01 3.89 -11.36
C ALA A 54 -10.60 5.33 -11.00
N ILE A 55 -9.44 5.80 -11.48
CA ILE A 55 -9.02 7.19 -11.34
C ILE A 55 -10.00 8.15 -12.03
N GLU A 56 -10.34 7.89 -13.30
CA GLU A 56 -11.27 8.72 -14.07
C GLU A 56 -12.65 8.81 -13.38
N SER A 57 -13.11 7.70 -12.80
CA SER A 57 -14.36 7.69 -12.03
C SER A 57 -14.24 8.53 -10.75
N ALA A 58 -13.17 8.36 -9.97
CA ALA A 58 -12.94 9.12 -8.75
C ALA A 58 -12.86 10.63 -9.02
N LEU A 59 -12.15 11.04 -10.08
CA LEU A 59 -11.99 12.46 -10.45
C LEU A 59 -13.30 13.14 -10.85
N ARG A 60 -14.34 12.40 -11.19
CA ARG A 60 -15.68 12.95 -11.47
C ARG A 60 -16.48 13.28 -10.22
N HIS A 61 -16.02 12.85 -9.05
CA HIS A 61 -16.68 13.10 -7.78
C HIS A 61 -15.88 14.13 -6.96
N PRO A 62 -16.44 15.34 -6.72
CA PRO A 62 -15.69 16.42 -6.02
C PRO A 62 -15.13 16.01 -4.66
N ALA A 63 -15.81 15.12 -3.95
CA ALA A 63 -15.34 14.60 -2.65
C ALA A 63 -14.05 13.75 -2.76
N GLU A 64 -13.81 13.13 -3.91
CA GLU A 64 -12.69 12.25 -4.17
C GLU A 64 -11.42 12.97 -4.68
N LEU A 65 -11.53 14.25 -5.06
CA LEU A 65 -10.43 15.03 -5.63
C LEU A 65 -9.22 15.20 -4.71
N LYS A 66 -9.41 15.01 -3.40
CA LYS A 66 -8.35 15.07 -2.38
C LYS A 66 -7.89 13.69 -1.93
N SER A 67 -8.41 12.63 -2.54
CA SER A 67 -8.07 11.26 -2.17
C SER A 67 -6.69 10.89 -2.68
N TRP A 68 -5.95 10.12 -1.88
CA TRP A 68 -4.69 9.54 -2.28
C TRP A 68 -4.92 8.38 -3.24
N TYR A 69 -3.95 8.12 -4.12
CA TYR A 69 -4.03 6.98 -5.04
C TYR A 69 -4.27 5.64 -4.34
N LEU A 70 -3.81 5.48 -3.10
CA LEU A 70 -4.05 4.27 -2.30
C LEU A 70 -5.52 4.09 -1.90
N SER A 71 -6.34 5.15 -1.88
CA SER A 71 -7.79 5.00 -1.71
C SER A 71 -8.44 4.34 -2.92
N ILE A 72 -7.89 4.56 -4.11
CA ILE A 72 -8.31 3.88 -5.34
C ILE A 72 -7.89 2.42 -5.30
N ILE A 73 -6.69 2.13 -4.82
CA ILE A 73 -6.22 0.74 -4.60
C ILE A 73 -7.11 0.03 -3.58
N ASP A 74 -7.50 0.70 -2.49
CA ASP A 74 -8.45 0.15 -1.51
C ASP A 74 -9.81 -0.19 -2.14
N ALA A 75 -10.34 0.70 -2.97
CA ALA A 75 -11.59 0.44 -3.70
C ALA A 75 -11.47 -0.75 -4.65
N LEU A 76 -10.34 -0.92 -5.32
CA LEU A 76 -10.07 -2.08 -6.18
C LEU A 76 -9.86 -3.36 -5.35
N ALA A 77 -9.23 -3.26 -4.19
CA ALA A 77 -9.08 -4.38 -3.25
C ALA A 77 -10.42 -4.93 -2.80
N LYS A 78 -11.40 -4.07 -2.51
CA LYS A 78 -12.78 -4.46 -2.18
C LYS A 78 -13.50 -5.18 -3.32
N GLN A 79 -13.01 -5.06 -4.55
CA GLN A 79 -13.47 -5.82 -5.72
C GLN A 79 -12.63 -7.08 -5.99
N HIS A 80 -11.75 -7.48 -5.06
CA HIS A 80 -10.86 -8.64 -5.16
C HIS A 80 -9.85 -8.58 -6.34
N LEU A 81 -9.47 -7.36 -6.75
CA LEU A 81 -8.57 -7.12 -7.89
C LEU A 81 -7.10 -6.92 -7.50
N VAL A 82 -6.79 -6.89 -6.20
CA VAL A 82 -5.46 -6.59 -5.68
C VAL A 82 -4.91 -7.76 -4.90
N ASN A 83 -3.72 -8.22 -5.27
CA ASN A 83 -2.98 -9.25 -4.54
C ASN A 83 -1.79 -8.62 -3.82
N ALA A 84 -1.40 -9.20 -2.69
CA ALA A 84 -0.17 -8.84 -2.01
C ALA A 84 1.01 -9.64 -2.58
N CYS A 85 2.16 -8.98 -2.65
CA CYS A 85 3.44 -9.62 -2.93
C CYS A 85 4.39 -9.24 -1.80
N SER A 86 4.89 -10.23 -1.07
CA SER A 86 5.79 -9.99 0.06
C SER A 86 7.15 -9.52 -0.41
N VAL A 87 7.67 -8.49 0.26
CA VAL A 87 9.05 -8.03 0.12
C VAL A 87 9.95 -8.55 1.24
N GLN A 88 9.44 -9.46 2.07
CA GLN A 88 10.20 -10.06 3.15
C GLN A 88 11.49 -10.71 2.63
N GLY A 89 12.61 -10.43 3.28
CA GLY A 89 13.93 -10.89 2.85
C GLY A 89 14.66 -9.94 1.89
N PHE A 90 13.99 -8.91 1.38
CA PHE A 90 14.64 -7.83 0.63
C PHE A 90 14.98 -6.66 1.54
N ARG A 91 16.10 -5.99 1.25
CA ARG A 91 16.43 -4.72 1.91
C ARG A 91 15.69 -3.59 1.22
N TRP A 92 14.95 -2.81 1.98
CA TRP A 92 14.26 -1.62 1.48
C TRP A 92 14.16 -0.57 2.58
N CYS A 93 13.95 0.69 2.23
CA CYS A 93 13.56 1.77 3.15
C CYS A 93 12.88 2.89 2.38
N GLU A 94 12.07 3.65 3.08
CA GLU A 94 11.56 4.94 2.63
C GLU A 94 12.48 6.07 3.07
N ILE A 95 12.58 7.12 2.26
CA ILE A 95 13.32 8.34 2.55
C ILE A 95 12.37 9.51 2.37
N ASP A 96 11.68 9.89 3.44
CA ASP A 96 10.75 11.03 3.48
C ASP A 96 11.39 12.23 4.17
N PHE A 97 12.30 11.98 5.10
CA PHE A 97 13.00 12.99 5.88
C PHE A 97 14.52 12.79 5.80
N ILE A 98 15.26 13.85 6.13
CA ILE A 98 16.74 13.81 6.06
C ILE A 98 17.35 12.76 7.00
N GLU A 99 16.68 12.48 8.11
CA GLU A 99 17.08 11.47 9.09
C GLU A 99 17.05 10.04 8.51
N ASP A 100 16.21 9.80 7.51
CA ASP A 100 16.07 8.49 6.89
C ASP A 100 17.29 8.13 6.02
N LEU A 101 18.07 9.14 5.59
CA LEU A 101 19.33 8.91 4.88
C LEU A 101 20.33 8.12 5.74
N ALA A 102 20.38 8.42 7.05
CA ALA A 102 21.24 7.69 7.96
C ALA A 102 20.81 6.23 8.11
N LYS A 103 19.49 6.00 8.23
CA LYS A 103 18.91 4.64 8.26
C LYS A 103 19.20 3.87 6.97
N ALA A 104 19.02 4.52 5.82
CA ALA A 104 19.33 3.93 4.52
C ALA A 104 20.82 3.55 4.43
N GLY A 105 21.71 4.43 4.88
CA GLY A 105 23.14 4.15 4.93
C GLY A 105 23.46 2.89 5.75
N ILE A 106 22.78 2.66 6.87
CA ILE A 106 22.96 1.46 7.70
C ILE A 106 22.40 0.22 6.99
N ILE A 107 21.19 0.30 6.44
CA ILE A 107 20.51 -0.83 5.78
C ILE A 107 21.28 -1.31 4.56
N PHE A 108 21.90 -0.42 3.80
CA PHE A 108 22.62 -0.70 2.55
C PHE A 108 24.14 -0.67 2.69
N SER A 109 24.69 -0.48 3.88
CA SER A 109 26.12 -0.68 4.11
C SER A 109 26.47 -2.16 3.95
N ASP A 110 27.49 -2.43 3.20
CA ASP A 110 28.03 -3.79 3.02
C ASP A 110 28.87 -4.21 4.23
#